data_bddfe52aab94514da967a4e280943399
#
_entry.id   bddfe52aab94514da967a4e280943399
#
_cell.length_a   1.000
_cell.length_b   1.000
_cell.length_c   1.000
_cell.angle_alpha   90.00
_cell.angle_beta   90.00
_cell.angle_gamma   90.00
#
_symmetry.space_group_name_H-M   'P 1'
#
loop_
_entity.id
_entity.type
_entity.pdbx_description
1 polymer ?
#
loop_
_entity_poly.entity_id
_entity_poly.type
_entity_poly.pdbx_seq_one_letter_code
_entity_poly.pdbx_strand_id
1 'polypeptide(L)'
;MFAIAVLALLACFASTAAAQTTAAPSTFDRNRGNITLTSSFDFVNAYMFRGLRQDDTRLIMWPTADAGIRLHSGTGAVKEAVVHIGSWNSLHTGLLGSQGPSGRLWYESDFYAGLGLAVGGGLNIGTTYTAYTSPNSSFSTVKELSFKATGDDSAAPAGLVLRPHALIAFELGTAPGLGQADGGQNAGTYLELGVAPGWSDDPIDITFPIKVGLSLNDYYELAGVDHRFGFLSLGALATVPLGRTTSYGSWNVHGGFEFLSLGDTPEAFNAGEQQKLVGSIGVGFSY
;
A
#
# COMPACT_ATOMS: atom_id res chain seq x y z
N MET A 1 -6.38 -15.99 -30.46
CA MET A 1 -6.77 -14.60 -30.22
C MET A 1 -7.56 -14.57 -28.92
N PHE A 2 -6.91 -14.48 -27.78
CA PHE A 2 -7.55 -14.21 -26.50
C PHE A 2 -6.65 -13.17 -25.81
N ALA A 3 -7.06 -11.89 -25.90
CA ALA A 3 -6.51 -10.86 -25.06
C ALA A 3 -7.13 -11.07 -23.67
N ILE A 4 -6.42 -11.73 -22.77
CA ILE A 4 -6.78 -11.79 -21.36
C ILE A 4 -6.28 -10.46 -20.79
N ALA A 5 -7.20 -9.56 -20.54
CA ALA A 5 -6.93 -8.39 -19.71
C ALA A 5 -6.69 -8.87 -18.29
N VAL A 6 -5.45 -8.93 -17.87
CA VAL A 6 -5.04 -9.18 -16.48
C VAL A 6 -4.84 -7.84 -15.81
N LEU A 7 -5.53 -7.63 -14.74
CA LEU A 7 -5.65 -6.36 -14.06
C LEU A 7 -5.11 -6.39 -12.65
N ALA A 8 -4.47 -5.36 -12.24
CA ALA A 8 -3.56 -5.23 -11.13
C ALA A 8 -4.07 -4.63 -9.84
N LEU A 9 -3.41 -4.93 -8.78
CA LEU A 9 -3.72 -4.53 -7.43
C LEU A 9 -2.69 -3.58 -6.84
N LEU A 10 -3.14 -2.45 -6.34
CA LEU A 10 -2.45 -1.72 -5.31
C LEU A 10 -3.28 -1.86 -4.03
N ALA A 11 -2.95 -2.87 -3.22
CA ALA A 11 -3.39 -2.85 -1.84
C ALA A 11 -2.82 -1.61 -1.17
N CYS A 12 -3.55 -1.07 -0.21
CA CYS A 12 -3.11 0.03 0.64
C CYS A 12 -1.65 -0.08 1.03
N PHE A 13 -0.81 0.51 0.23
CA PHE A 13 0.51 0.86 0.66
C PHE A 13 0.45 2.36 0.93
N ALA A 14 0.32 2.69 2.21
CA ALA A 14 0.92 3.92 2.63
C ALA A 14 2.27 3.96 1.95
N SER A 15 2.36 4.83 0.93
CA SER A 15 3.57 5.16 0.18
C SER A 15 4.61 4.03 0.14
N THR A 16 4.57 3.21 -0.87
CA THR A 16 5.82 2.87 -1.44
C THR A 16 6.50 4.21 -1.77
N ALA A 17 7.47 4.62 -0.98
CA ALA A 17 8.65 5.16 -1.59
C ALA A 17 9.21 4.00 -2.42
N ALA A 18 8.44 3.50 -3.42
CA ALA A 18 9.02 2.85 -4.54
C ALA A 18 10.04 3.88 -5.00
N ALA A 19 11.31 3.52 -4.96
CA ALA A 19 12.21 4.10 -5.90
C ALA A 19 11.53 3.86 -7.24
N GLN A 20 10.65 4.79 -7.62
CA GLN A 20 10.31 4.96 -8.99
C GLN A 20 11.69 5.06 -9.63
N THR A 21 12.04 4.12 -10.46
CA THR A 21 13.10 4.36 -11.43
C THR A 21 12.65 5.66 -12.06
N THR A 22 13.21 6.76 -11.55
CA THR A 22 12.91 8.08 -12.06
C THR A 22 13.29 8.01 -13.52
N ALA A 23 12.29 7.91 -14.37
CA ALA A 23 12.49 8.09 -15.79
C ALA A 23 13.34 9.36 -15.89
N ALA A 24 14.50 9.27 -16.54
CA ALA A 24 15.44 10.38 -16.61
C ALA A 24 14.63 11.64 -16.91
N PRO A 25 14.74 12.71 -16.10
CA PRO A 25 13.87 13.87 -16.19
C PRO A 25 13.84 14.32 -17.63
N SER A 26 12.62 14.38 -18.21
CA SER A 26 12.49 14.81 -19.59
C SER A 26 13.11 16.20 -19.70
N THR A 27 13.80 16.52 -20.78
CA THR A 27 14.45 17.83 -21.00
C THR A 27 13.46 19.01 -20.91
N PHE A 28 12.18 18.73 -20.74
CA PHE A 28 11.05 19.66 -20.64
C PHE A 28 10.49 19.78 -19.20
N ASP A 29 10.89 18.92 -18.24
CA ASP A 29 10.46 19.05 -16.86
C ASP A 29 11.13 20.26 -16.19
N ARG A 30 10.33 21.30 -15.96
CA ARG A 30 10.79 22.56 -15.31
C ARG A 30 11.20 22.35 -13.85
N ASN A 31 10.61 21.37 -13.19
CA ASN A 31 10.90 21.07 -11.78
C ASN A 31 12.09 20.13 -11.62
N ARG A 32 12.56 19.49 -12.68
CA ARG A 32 13.70 18.54 -12.70
C ARG A 32 13.54 17.39 -11.69
N GLY A 33 12.30 16.93 -11.47
CA GLY A 33 11.97 15.89 -10.51
C GLY A 33 12.12 16.33 -9.03
N ASN A 34 12.14 17.62 -8.71
CA ASN A 34 12.17 18.08 -7.32
C ASN A 34 10.81 17.91 -6.64
N ILE A 35 9.75 17.92 -7.41
CA ILE A 35 8.38 17.65 -6.95
C ILE A 35 7.87 16.46 -7.74
N THR A 36 7.31 15.49 -7.08
CA THR A 36 6.58 14.35 -7.66
C THR A 36 5.14 14.41 -7.21
N LEU A 37 4.22 14.07 -8.10
CA LEU A 37 2.81 13.92 -7.77
C LEU A 37 2.36 12.57 -8.31
N THR A 38 1.75 11.76 -7.44
CA THR A 38 1.10 10.52 -7.86
C THR A 38 -0.33 10.51 -7.38
N SER A 39 -1.21 9.93 -8.17
CA SER A 39 -2.60 9.69 -7.78
C SER A 39 -3.11 8.43 -8.43
N SER A 40 -4.07 7.77 -7.79
CA SER A 40 -4.82 6.68 -8.40
C SER A 40 -6.29 6.75 -8.03
N PHE A 41 -7.08 6.03 -8.82
CA PHE A 41 -8.47 5.75 -8.54
C PHE A 41 -8.74 4.29 -8.87
N ASP A 42 -8.93 3.49 -7.83
CA ASP A 42 -9.06 2.05 -7.91
C ASP A 42 -10.46 1.60 -7.53
N PHE A 43 -10.95 0.55 -8.18
CA PHE A 43 -12.16 -0.19 -7.82
C PHE A 43 -11.76 -1.57 -7.33
N VAL A 44 -12.30 -1.99 -6.18
CA VAL A 44 -12.01 -3.30 -5.57
C VAL A 44 -13.30 -3.99 -5.15
N ASN A 45 -13.25 -5.31 -5.12
CA ASN A 45 -14.38 -6.13 -4.67
C ASN A 45 -14.39 -6.38 -3.16
N ALA A 46 -13.26 -6.17 -2.49
CA ALA A 46 -13.14 -6.29 -1.04
C ALA A 46 -12.00 -5.42 -0.53
N TYR A 47 -12.16 -4.86 0.66
CA TYR A 47 -11.11 -4.17 1.38
C TYR A 47 -10.60 -5.05 2.52
N MET A 48 -9.36 -5.52 2.38
CA MET A 48 -8.64 -6.30 3.38
C MET A 48 -7.46 -5.47 3.88
N PHE A 49 -7.48 -5.01 5.12
CA PHE A 49 -6.36 -4.31 5.74
C PHE A 49 -5.56 -5.29 6.59
N ARG A 50 -4.35 -5.61 6.18
CA ARG A 50 -3.45 -6.56 6.88
C ARG A 50 -4.14 -7.88 7.27
N GLY A 51 -4.92 -8.45 6.36
CA GLY A 51 -5.67 -9.69 6.59
C GLY A 51 -7.05 -9.51 7.23
N LEU A 52 -7.38 -8.34 7.74
CA LEU A 52 -8.67 -8.03 8.35
C LEU A 52 -9.62 -7.43 7.33
N ARG A 53 -10.79 -8.04 7.19
CA ARG A 53 -11.82 -7.55 6.29
C ARG A 53 -12.48 -6.29 6.84
N GLN A 54 -12.33 -5.20 6.11
CA GLN A 54 -13.03 -3.96 6.39
C GLN A 54 -14.42 -3.96 5.73
N ASP A 55 -14.51 -4.32 4.47
CA ASP A 55 -15.77 -4.49 3.74
C ASP A 55 -15.58 -5.38 2.49
N ASP A 56 -16.63 -6.10 2.11
CA ASP A 56 -16.69 -6.91 0.87
C ASP A 56 -18.12 -6.96 0.30
N THR A 57 -18.97 -6.01 0.72
CA THR A 57 -20.42 -6.12 0.49
C THR A 57 -20.89 -5.47 -0.82
N ARG A 58 -20.09 -4.62 -1.45
CA ARG A 58 -20.41 -3.98 -2.74
C ARG A 58 -19.15 -3.35 -3.34
N LEU A 59 -19.34 -2.39 -4.24
CA LEU A 59 -18.26 -1.66 -4.85
C LEU A 59 -17.54 -0.78 -3.82
N ILE A 60 -16.23 -0.91 -3.79
CA ILE A 60 -15.32 -0.08 -2.99
C ILE A 60 -14.42 0.67 -3.95
N MET A 61 -14.15 1.94 -3.66
CA MET A 61 -13.33 2.81 -4.49
C MET A 61 -12.23 3.44 -3.63
N TRP A 62 -11.00 3.45 -4.15
CA TRP A 62 -9.84 4.01 -3.46
C TRP A 62 -9.22 5.17 -4.24
N PRO A 63 -9.64 6.42 -4.01
CA PRO A 63 -8.93 7.59 -4.49
C PRO A 63 -7.69 7.86 -3.62
N THR A 64 -6.53 8.03 -4.26
CA THR A 64 -5.25 8.32 -3.60
C THR A 64 -4.57 9.52 -4.19
N ALA A 65 -3.78 10.22 -3.41
CA ALA A 65 -2.89 11.27 -3.86
C ALA A 65 -1.66 11.37 -2.96
N ASP A 66 -0.49 11.52 -3.55
CA ASP A 66 0.79 11.72 -2.86
C ASP A 66 1.59 12.82 -3.55
N ALA A 67 2.24 13.67 -2.75
CA ALA A 67 3.18 14.68 -3.21
C ALA A 67 4.54 14.45 -2.54
N GLY A 68 5.58 14.28 -3.34
CA GLY A 68 6.95 14.17 -2.89
C GLY A 68 7.73 15.45 -3.16
N ILE A 69 8.54 15.86 -2.20
CA ILE A 69 9.46 17.01 -2.33
C ILE A 69 10.87 16.51 -2.07
N ARG A 70 11.72 16.58 -3.09
CA ARG A 70 13.12 16.19 -2.98
C ARG A 70 13.89 17.27 -2.19
N LEU A 71 14.41 16.87 -1.03
CA LEU A 71 15.20 17.71 -0.17
C LEU A 71 16.70 17.63 -0.51
N HIS A 72 17.15 16.48 -1.00
CA HIS A 72 18.54 16.21 -1.32
C HIS A 72 18.67 15.28 -2.51
N SER A 73 19.70 15.49 -3.33
CA SER A 73 20.18 14.57 -4.34
C SER A 73 21.69 14.67 -4.43
N GLY A 74 22.40 13.55 -4.39
CA GLY A 74 23.85 13.54 -4.34
C GLY A 74 24.48 12.19 -4.67
N THR A 75 25.81 12.16 -4.68
CA THR A 75 26.63 10.96 -4.97
C THR A 75 27.21 10.32 -3.70
N GLY A 76 26.94 10.91 -2.53
CA GLY A 76 27.41 10.42 -1.22
C GLY A 76 26.71 9.14 -0.75
N ALA A 77 26.77 8.85 0.55
CA ALA A 77 26.10 7.70 1.16
C ALA A 77 24.57 7.81 1.04
N VAL A 78 24.02 9.01 1.23
CA VAL A 78 22.63 9.33 0.89
C VAL A 78 22.62 9.82 -0.56
N LYS A 79 21.87 9.11 -1.41
CA LYS A 79 21.71 9.45 -2.83
C LYS A 79 20.56 10.42 -3.03
N GLU A 80 19.47 10.22 -2.29
CA GLU A 80 18.29 11.06 -2.34
C GLU A 80 17.61 11.11 -0.98
N ALA A 81 16.98 12.23 -0.68
CA ALA A 81 16.05 12.40 0.44
C ALA A 81 14.79 13.11 -0.06
N VAL A 82 13.63 12.53 0.22
CA VAL A 82 12.32 13.03 -0.22
C VAL A 82 11.36 13.06 0.97
N VAL A 83 10.66 14.16 1.16
CA VAL A 83 9.51 14.23 2.06
C VAL A 83 8.25 13.97 1.25
N HIS A 84 7.38 13.13 1.78
CA HIS A 84 6.08 12.78 1.22
C HIS A 84 4.95 13.27 2.11
N ILE A 85 3.89 13.75 1.49
CA ILE A 85 2.62 14.05 2.13
C ILE A 85 1.52 13.51 1.22
N GLY A 86 0.60 12.76 1.78
CA GLY A 86 -0.45 12.18 0.96
C GLY A 86 -1.71 11.82 1.71
N SER A 87 -2.67 11.36 0.95
CA SER A 87 -3.94 10.84 1.43
C SER A 87 -4.34 9.62 0.63
N TRP A 88 -4.84 8.62 1.37
CA TRP A 88 -5.53 7.47 0.82
C TRP A 88 -6.95 7.46 1.34
N ASN A 89 -7.91 7.07 0.52
CA ASN A 89 -9.31 7.11 0.91
C ASN A 89 -10.03 5.84 0.47
N SER A 90 -11.07 5.44 1.22
CA SER A 90 -11.96 4.35 0.87
C SER A 90 -13.42 4.79 0.90
N LEU A 91 -14.08 4.67 -0.25
CA LEU A 91 -15.49 4.98 -0.44
C LEU A 91 -16.25 3.66 -0.62
N HIS A 92 -17.20 3.38 0.28
CA HIS A 92 -17.96 2.14 0.32
C HIS A 92 -19.41 2.37 -0.12
N THR A 93 -19.87 1.63 -1.14
CA THR A 93 -21.28 1.66 -1.57
C THR A 93 -22.12 0.60 -0.86
N GLY A 94 -21.51 -0.26 -0.05
CA GLY A 94 -22.13 -1.34 0.71
C GLY A 94 -22.62 -0.91 2.09
N LEU A 95 -22.70 -1.89 2.99
CA LEU A 95 -23.27 -1.70 4.33
C LEU A 95 -22.53 -0.66 5.17
N LEU A 96 -21.20 -0.66 5.14
CA LEU A 96 -20.39 0.26 5.93
C LEU A 96 -20.39 1.68 5.39
N GLY A 97 -20.76 1.90 4.14
CA GLY A 97 -20.97 3.22 3.57
C GLY A 97 -22.43 3.67 3.72
N SER A 98 -23.34 3.03 2.98
CA SER A 98 -24.76 3.47 2.92
C SER A 98 -25.54 3.25 4.21
N GLN A 99 -25.15 2.26 5.02
CA GLN A 99 -25.80 1.89 6.28
C GLN A 99 -24.87 2.02 7.50
N GLY A 100 -23.69 2.58 7.30
CA GLY A 100 -22.76 2.87 8.39
C GLY A 100 -23.33 3.94 9.35
N PRO A 101 -22.66 4.20 10.51
CA PRO A 101 -23.19 5.04 11.58
C PRO A 101 -23.69 6.41 11.14
N SER A 102 -23.09 7.03 10.13
CA SER A 102 -23.52 8.32 9.58
C SER A 102 -24.07 8.25 8.15
N GLY A 103 -24.25 7.06 7.57
CA GLY A 103 -24.81 6.85 6.23
C GLY A 103 -24.03 7.52 5.09
N ARG A 104 -22.73 7.72 5.24
CA ARG A 104 -21.88 8.38 4.25
C ARG A 104 -20.99 7.35 3.57
N LEU A 105 -20.78 7.47 2.26
CA LEU A 105 -19.92 6.60 1.47
C LEU A 105 -18.46 6.62 1.93
N TRP A 106 -17.99 7.71 2.51
CA TRP A 106 -16.61 7.91 2.91
C TRP A 106 -16.29 7.18 4.21
N TYR A 107 -15.91 5.90 4.04
CA TYR A 107 -15.63 4.99 5.15
C TYR A 107 -14.33 5.35 5.87
N GLU A 108 -13.27 5.61 5.08
CA GLU A 108 -11.93 5.85 5.62
C GLU A 108 -11.20 6.95 4.83
N SER A 109 -10.42 7.73 5.56
CA SER A 109 -9.54 8.75 5.02
C SER A 109 -8.26 8.79 5.82
N ASP A 110 -7.16 8.37 5.19
CA ASP A 110 -5.84 8.33 5.79
C ASP A 110 -5.04 9.52 5.33
N PHE A 111 -4.45 10.20 6.29
CA PHE A 111 -3.48 11.26 6.04
C PHE A 111 -2.12 10.80 6.53
N TYR A 112 -1.12 10.92 5.67
CA TYR A 112 0.23 10.52 6.03
C TYR A 112 1.28 11.56 5.61
N ALA A 113 2.38 11.54 6.36
CA ALA A 113 3.58 12.27 6.02
C ALA A 113 4.80 11.39 6.33
N GLY A 114 5.81 11.44 5.48
CA GLY A 114 6.97 10.59 5.62
C GLY A 114 8.25 11.19 5.05
N LEU A 115 9.36 10.54 5.39
CA LEU A 115 10.68 10.82 4.85
C LEU A 115 11.22 9.53 4.21
N GLY A 116 11.60 9.61 2.95
CA GLY A 116 12.28 8.55 2.21
C GLY A 116 13.74 8.91 1.98
N LEU A 117 14.62 7.92 2.12
CA LEU A 117 16.05 8.03 1.88
C LEU A 117 16.48 6.90 0.93
N ALA A 118 17.04 7.26 -0.22
CA ALA A 118 17.80 6.31 -1.04
C ALA A 118 19.25 6.33 -0.59
N VAL A 119 19.78 5.19 -0.18
CA VAL A 119 21.17 5.06 0.30
C VAL A 119 22.00 4.18 -0.65
N GLY A 120 23.31 4.17 -0.46
CA GLY A 120 24.21 3.35 -1.28
C GLY A 120 23.84 1.86 -1.20
N GLY A 121 24.17 1.11 -2.27
CA GLY A 121 23.92 -0.34 -2.33
C GLY A 121 22.48 -0.73 -2.69
N GLY A 122 21.69 0.17 -3.24
CA GLY A 122 20.29 -0.13 -3.64
C GLY A 122 19.31 -0.22 -2.47
N LEU A 123 19.66 0.30 -1.29
CA LEU A 123 18.76 0.30 -0.14
C LEU A 123 17.96 1.61 -0.07
N ASN A 124 16.64 1.49 0.05
CA ASN A 124 15.76 2.62 0.35
C ASN A 124 15.15 2.42 1.74
N ILE A 125 15.17 3.47 2.55
CA ILE A 125 14.61 3.47 3.91
C ILE A 125 13.57 4.58 4.00
N GLY A 126 12.40 4.27 4.52
CA GLY A 126 11.33 5.24 4.75
C GLY A 126 10.82 5.21 6.18
N THR A 127 10.36 6.34 6.66
CA THR A 127 9.55 6.44 7.87
C THR A 127 8.28 7.20 7.52
N THR A 128 7.13 6.75 8.03
CA THR A 128 5.84 7.36 7.75
C THR A 128 4.99 7.40 9.02
N TYR A 129 4.45 8.55 9.29
CA TYR A 129 3.35 8.71 10.25
C TYR A 129 2.04 8.71 9.48
N THR A 130 1.08 7.90 9.92
CA THR A 130 -0.26 7.81 9.34
C THR A 130 -1.33 8.03 10.41
N ALA A 131 -2.34 8.80 10.06
CA ALA A 131 -3.58 8.91 10.82
C ALA A 131 -4.72 8.31 9.99
N TYR A 132 -5.20 7.14 10.41
CA TYR A 132 -6.35 6.45 9.85
C TYR A 132 -7.61 7.05 10.46
N THR A 133 -8.45 7.67 9.65
CA THR A 133 -9.66 8.36 10.14
C THR A 133 -10.91 7.84 9.43
N SER A 134 -12.04 7.82 10.11
CA SER A 134 -13.32 7.41 9.53
C SER A 134 -14.29 8.59 9.44
N PRO A 135 -14.45 9.21 8.25
CA PRO A 135 -15.38 10.33 8.06
C PRO A 135 -16.84 9.98 8.30
N ASN A 136 -17.21 8.70 8.15
CA ASN A 136 -18.56 8.22 8.47
C ASN A 136 -18.69 7.64 9.89
N SER A 137 -17.64 7.77 10.72
CA SER A 137 -17.60 7.31 12.12
C SER A 137 -17.74 5.79 12.29
N SER A 138 -17.31 5.00 11.31
CA SER A 138 -17.32 3.54 11.41
C SER A 138 -16.28 3.02 12.39
N PHE A 139 -15.19 3.76 12.60
CA PHE A 139 -14.17 3.46 13.61
C PHE A 139 -13.53 4.73 14.18
N SER A 140 -12.87 4.61 15.31
CA SER A 140 -12.10 5.69 15.93
C SER A 140 -10.76 5.89 15.24
N THR A 141 -10.25 7.13 15.24
CA THR A 141 -8.97 7.45 14.62
C THR A 141 -7.83 6.62 15.24
N VAL A 142 -7.11 5.88 14.40
CA VAL A 142 -5.89 5.17 14.76
C VAL A 142 -4.70 5.92 14.21
N LYS A 143 -3.60 5.93 14.94
CA LYS A 143 -2.34 6.58 14.55
C LYS A 143 -1.23 5.54 14.53
N GLU A 144 -0.36 5.63 13.54
CA GLU A 144 0.72 4.69 13.35
C GLU A 144 2.01 5.40 12.95
N LEU A 145 3.13 4.88 13.43
CA LEU A 145 4.46 5.20 12.93
C LEU A 145 5.08 3.94 12.33
N SER A 146 5.46 4.00 11.06
CA SER A 146 6.07 2.87 10.38
C SER A 146 7.46 3.19 9.85
N PHE A 147 8.28 2.13 9.73
CA PHE A 147 9.59 2.16 9.10
C PHE A 147 9.62 1.06 8.05
N LYS A 148 10.04 1.42 6.84
CA LYS A 148 10.12 0.49 5.71
C LYS A 148 11.53 0.49 5.13
N ALA A 149 12.03 -0.69 4.81
CA ALA A 149 13.24 -0.87 4.04
C ALA A 149 12.90 -1.63 2.75
N THR A 150 13.41 -1.18 1.62
CA THR A 150 13.27 -1.87 0.33
C THR A 150 14.62 -2.00 -0.36
N GLY A 151 14.87 -3.17 -0.95
CA GLY A 151 16.07 -3.41 -1.76
C GLY A 151 15.77 -3.17 -3.25
N ASP A 152 16.61 -2.38 -3.91
CA ASP A 152 16.70 -2.33 -5.36
C ASP A 152 17.78 -3.31 -5.83
N ASP A 153 17.34 -4.46 -6.28
CA ASP A 153 18.16 -5.54 -6.81
C ASP A 153 18.13 -5.61 -8.34
N SER A 154 17.75 -4.51 -9.00
CA SER A 154 17.68 -4.41 -10.48
C SER A 154 19.02 -4.69 -11.17
N ALA A 155 20.15 -4.52 -10.46
CA ALA A 155 21.48 -4.84 -10.91
C ALA A 155 21.91 -6.30 -10.62
N ALA A 156 21.03 -7.15 -10.08
CA ALA A 156 21.36 -8.53 -9.74
C ALA A 156 21.74 -9.35 -10.99
N PRO A 157 22.77 -10.22 -10.90
CA PRO A 157 23.11 -11.13 -11.99
C PRO A 157 21.93 -12.06 -12.31
N ALA A 158 21.82 -12.45 -13.56
CA ALA A 158 20.82 -13.40 -14.08
C ALA A 158 19.37 -12.88 -14.16
N GLY A 159 19.12 -11.57 -14.01
CA GLY A 159 17.82 -10.98 -14.30
C GLY A 159 16.70 -11.34 -13.32
N LEU A 160 17.03 -11.95 -12.17
CA LEU A 160 16.05 -12.23 -11.12
C LEU A 160 15.95 -11.03 -10.18
N VAL A 161 15.00 -10.14 -10.44
CA VAL A 161 14.71 -8.96 -9.61
C VAL A 161 13.61 -9.33 -8.64
N LEU A 162 13.90 -9.38 -7.34
CA LEU A 162 12.96 -9.78 -6.29
C LEU A 162 12.29 -8.59 -5.60
N ARG A 163 12.93 -7.43 -5.57
CA ARG A 163 12.46 -6.22 -4.86
C ARG A 163 12.04 -6.52 -3.41
N PRO A 164 12.98 -7.03 -2.57
CA PRO A 164 12.65 -7.40 -1.20
C PRO A 164 12.25 -6.17 -0.38
N HIS A 165 11.33 -6.37 0.55
CA HIS A 165 10.97 -5.33 1.50
C HIS A 165 10.70 -5.89 2.90
N ALA A 166 10.89 -5.02 3.89
CA ALA A 166 10.48 -5.21 5.27
C ALA A 166 9.83 -3.93 5.78
N LEU A 167 8.74 -4.05 6.52
CA LEU A 167 8.06 -2.94 7.16
C LEU A 167 7.78 -3.33 8.61
N ILE A 168 8.10 -2.43 9.54
CA ILE A 168 7.65 -2.49 10.93
C ILE A 168 6.77 -1.29 11.21
N ALA A 169 5.64 -1.50 11.87
CA ALA A 169 4.68 -0.47 12.19
C ALA A 169 4.27 -0.54 13.66
N PHE A 170 4.18 0.61 14.28
CA PHE A 170 3.84 0.79 15.70
C PHE A 170 2.55 1.58 15.80
N GLU A 171 1.52 1.00 16.37
CA GLU A 171 0.32 1.74 16.74
C GLU A 171 0.63 2.72 17.87
N LEU A 172 0.17 3.96 17.73
CA LEU A 172 0.44 5.05 18.68
C LEU A 172 -0.76 5.31 19.59
N GLY A 173 -1.45 4.27 20.00
CA GLY A 173 -2.60 4.34 20.88
C GLY A 173 -2.39 3.48 22.11
N THR A 174 -2.92 3.93 23.26
CA THR A 174 -2.89 3.18 24.51
C THR A 174 -4.29 2.98 25.09
N ALA A 175 -5.32 3.53 24.47
CA ALA A 175 -6.69 3.33 24.92
C ALA A 175 -7.28 2.06 24.28
N PRO A 176 -8.05 1.27 25.01
CA PRO A 176 -8.73 0.10 24.48
C PRO A 176 -9.55 0.42 23.23
N GLY A 177 -9.47 -0.42 22.22
CA GLY A 177 -10.22 -0.25 20.97
C GLY A 177 -9.65 0.81 20.02
N LEU A 178 -8.42 1.27 20.22
CA LEU A 178 -7.71 2.17 19.30
C LEU A 178 -6.69 1.46 18.40
N GLY A 179 -6.49 0.16 18.58
CA GLY A 179 -5.72 -0.67 17.65
C GLY A 179 -6.51 -0.95 16.37
N GLN A 180 -5.81 -1.12 15.25
CA GLN A 180 -6.46 -1.39 13.96
C GLN A 180 -6.89 -2.84 13.79
N ALA A 181 -6.12 -3.78 14.36
CA ALA A 181 -6.30 -5.18 14.04
C ALA A 181 -7.44 -5.83 14.82
N ASP A 182 -7.59 -5.53 16.08
CA ASP A 182 -8.42 -6.32 16.98
C ASP A 182 -9.32 -5.51 17.91
N GLY A 183 -9.12 -4.20 17.97
CA GLY A 183 -9.76 -3.37 19.00
C GLY A 183 -9.30 -3.72 20.41
N GLY A 184 -8.12 -4.39 20.52
CA GLY A 184 -7.54 -4.84 21.77
C GLY A 184 -7.19 -3.72 22.74
N GLN A 185 -6.60 -4.09 23.88
CA GLN A 185 -6.29 -3.13 24.95
C GLN A 185 -4.91 -2.51 24.82
N ASN A 186 -4.04 -3.12 24.01
CA ASN A 186 -2.66 -2.73 23.85
C ASN A 186 -2.41 -2.16 22.45
N ALA A 187 -1.44 -1.26 22.33
CA ALA A 187 -0.96 -0.81 21.04
C ALA A 187 -0.08 -1.91 20.40
N GLY A 188 -0.43 -2.31 19.20
CA GLY A 188 0.21 -3.40 18.52
C GLY A 188 1.49 -2.99 17.76
N THR A 189 2.34 -3.98 17.51
CA THR A 189 3.50 -3.85 16.64
C THR A 189 3.42 -4.87 15.52
N TYR A 190 3.30 -4.37 14.29
CA TYR A 190 3.17 -5.15 13.06
C TYR A 190 4.49 -5.28 12.33
N LEU A 191 4.75 -6.46 11.75
CA LEU A 191 5.86 -6.71 10.84
C LEU A 191 5.33 -7.27 9.52
N GLU A 192 5.77 -6.70 8.40
CA GLU A 192 5.56 -7.26 7.08
C GLU A 192 6.90 -7.55 6.40
N LEU A 193 7.01 -8.73 5.83
CA LEU A 193 8.13 -9.12 4.98
C LEU A 193 7.59 -9.52 3.62
N GLY A 194 8.27 -9.14 2.55
CA GLY A 194 7.83 -9.54 1.23
C GLY A 194 8.85 -9.35 0.12
N VAL A 195 8.47 -9.87 -1.04
CA VAL A 195 9.16 -9.71 -2.32
C VAL A 195 8.13 -9.38 -3.39
N ALA A 196 8.56 -8.72 -4.46
CA ALA A 196 7.69 -8.41 -5.60
C ALA A 196 8.45 -8.61 -6.92
N PRO A 197 8.81 -9.88 -7.27
CA PRO A 197 9.43 -10.15 -8.55
C PRO A 197 8.56 -9.63 -9.69
N GLY A 198 9.20 -9.12 -10.73
CA GLY A 198 8.49 -8.51 -11.86
C GLY A 198 9.05 -8.95 -13.20
N TRP A 199 8.22 -8.83 -14.20
CA TRP A 199 8.52 -9.04 -15.59
C TRP A 199 7.95 -7.88 -16.42
N SER A 200 8.75 -7.32 -17.32
CA SER A 200 8.36 -6.21 -18.19
C SER A 200 8.55 -6.62 -19.65
N ASP A 201 7.51 -6.43 -20.44
CA ASP A 201 7.54 -6.56 -21.88
C ASP A 201 6.68 -5.43 -22.49
N ASP A 202 7.36 -4.42 -23.05
CA ASP A 202 6.71 -3.18 -23.52
C ASP A 202 5.45 -3.44 -24.34
N PRO A 203 4.28 -2.88 -23.96
CA PRO A 203 4.08 -1.84 -22.94
C PRO A 203 3.60 -2.36 -21.56
N ILE A 204 3.72 -3.63 -21.24
CA ILE A 204 3.10 -4.25 -20.07
C ILE A 204 4.16 -4.54 -18.99
N ASP A 205 3.92 -4.07 -17.77
CA ASP A 205 4.66 -4.45 -16.59
C ASP A 205 3.80 -5.38 -15.73
N ILE A 206 4.34 -6.52 -15.33
CA ILE A 206 3.68 -7.47 -14.41
C ILE A 206 4.57 -7.67 -13.17
N THR A 207 3.98 -7.60 -11.98
CA THR A 207 4.63 -7.93 -10.72
C THR A 207 3.87 -9.02 -9.99
N PHE A 208 4.59 -9.81 -9.19
CA PHE A 208 4.03 -10.90 -8.40
C PHE A 208 4.37 -10.68 -6.92
N PRO A 209 3.65 -9.77 -6.23
CA PRO A 209 3.90 -9.52 -4.83
C PRO A 209 3.57 -10.74 -3.97
N ILE A 210 4.50 -11.08 -3.08
CA ILE A 210 4.36 -12.11 -2.06
C ILE A 210 4.71 -11.45 -0.74
N LYS A 211 3.84 -11.54 0.26
CA LYS A 211 4.07 -10.92 1.56
C LYS A 211 3.48 -11.73 2.70
N VAL A 212 4.09 -11.63 3.86
CA VAL A 212 3.60 -12.17 5.11
C VAL A 212 3.46 -11.07 6.13
N GLY A 213 2.31 -11.04 6.80
CA GLY A 213 2.01 -10.13 7.91
C GLY A 213 2.07 -10.86 9.24
N LEU A 214 2.82 -10.29 10.19
CA LEU A 214 3.10 -10.88 11.49
C LEU A 214 2.83 -9.88 12.62
N SER A 215 2.38 -10.36 13.77
CA SER A 215 2.46 -9.63 15.02
C SER A 215 3.84 -9.82 15.66
N LEU A 216 4.49 -8.73 16.03
CA LEU A 216 5.65 -8.77 16.91
C LEU A 216 5.23 -8.63 18.37
N ASN A 217 4.16 -7.91 18.63
CA ASN A 217 3.55 -7.70 19.94
C ASN A 217 2.13 -7.17 19.77
N ASP A 218 1.14 -7.83 20.34
CA ASP A 218 -0.26 -7.40 20.52
C ASP A 218 -0.96 -6.82 19.25
N TYR A 219 -0.47 -7.14 18.04
CA TYR A 219 -1.10 -6.63 16.82
C TYR A 219 -2.26 -7.51 16.34
N TYR A 220 -2.14 -8.84 16.48
CA TYR A 220 -3.21 -9.80 16.18
C TYR A 220 -3.71 -10.43 17.47
N GLU A 221 -4.27 -9.62 18.37
CA GLU A 221 -4.80 -10.06 19.64
C GLU A 221 -6.20 -10.64 19.48
N LEU A 222 -6.44 -11.85 19.97
CA LEU A 222 -7.75 -12.48 20.03
C LEU A 222 -8.00 -12.99 21.46
N ALA A 223 -9.03 -12.45 22.11
CA ALA A 223 -9.39 -12.77 23.48
C ALA A 223 -8.22 -12.64 24.49
N GLY A 224 -7.37 -11.64 24.30
CA GLY A 224 -6.20 -11.37 25.14
C GLY A 224 -4.98 -12.25 24.84
N VAL A 225 -4.97 -12.95 23.71
CA VAL A 225 -3.83 -13.75 23.25
C VAL A 225 -3.31 -13.18 21.93
N ASP A 226 -2.02 -12.84 21.87
CA ASP A 226 -1.35 -12.39 20.66
C ASP A 226 -1.00 -13.59 19.76
N HIS A 227 -1.58 -13.60 18.55
CA HIS A 227 -1.32 -14.58 17.51
C HIS A 227 -0.31 -14.03 16.51
N ARG A 228 0.87 -14.64 16.43
CA ARG A 228 1.98 -14.10 15.62
C ARG A 228 1.74 -14.06 14.12
N PHE A 229 1.02 -15.02 13.57
CA PHE A 229 0.75 -15.10 12.14
C PHE A 229 -0.58 -14.40 11.81
N GLY A 230 -0.51 -13.36 10.99
CA GLY A 230 -1.67 -12.67 10.49
C GLY A 230 -2.14 -13.20 9.14
N PHE A 231 -1.30 -13.15 8.14
CA PHE A 231 -1.66 -13.63 6.79
C PHE A 231 -0.43 -13.90 5.91
N LEU A 232 -0.65 -14.71 4.89
CA LEU A 232 0.19 -14.83 3.70
C LEU A 232 -0.60 -14.31 2.49
N SER A 233 0.02 -13.46 1.69
CA SER A 233 -0.58 -12.91 0.47
C SER A 233 0.26 -13.27 -0.75
N LEU A 234 -0.44 -13.66 -1.83
CA LEU A 234 0.11 -13.92 -3.14
C LEU A 234 -0.67 -13.11 -4.18
N GLY A 235 0.00 -12.27 -4.91
CA GLY A 235 -0.63 -11.39 -5.90
C GLY A 235 -0.07 -11.51 -7.30
N ALA A 236 -0.81 -10.98 -8.25
CA ALA A 236 -0.34 -10.69 -9.59
C ALA A 236 -0.86 -9.32 -10.02
N LEU A 237 0.06 -8.50 -10.50
CA LEU A 237 -0.12 -7.08 -10.77
C LEU A 237 0.33 -6.75 -12.19
N ALA A 238 -0.57 -6.25 -13.08
CA ALA A 238 -0.21 -5.74 -14.40
C ALA A 238 -0.48 -4.24 -14.52
N THR A 239 0.41 -3.49 -15.13
CA THR A 239 0.29 -2.07 -15.40
C THR A 239 0.56 -1.81 -16.87
N VAL A 240 -0.28 -1.00 -17.50
CA VAL A 240 -0.15 -0.61 -18.90
C VAL A 240 -0.18 0.91 -19.00
N PRO A 241 0.87 1.56 -19.52
CA PRO A 241 0.87 3.00 -19.72
C PRO A 241 -0.17 3.42 -20.77
N LEU A 242 -0.86 4.52 -20.54
CA LEU A 242 -1.80 5.13 -21.46
C LEU A 242 -1.10 6.23 -22.27
N GLY A 243 -0.63 5.86 -23.43
CA GLY A 243 0.07 6.80 -24.32
C GLY A 243 1.52 7.07 -23.89
N ARG A 244 2.06 8.22 -24.33
CA ARG A 244 3.43 8.61 -24.04
C ARG A 244 3.51 9.51 -22.80
N THR A 245 4.55 9.39 -22.03
CA THR A 245 4.90 10.35 -20.99
C THR A 245 5.05 11.75 -21.58
N THR A 246 4.40 12.73 -21.00
CA THR A 246 4.44 14.13 -21.40
C THR A 246 5.16 14.97 -20.34
N SER A 247 5.38 16.27 -20.64
CA SER A 247 5.86 17.23 -19.64
C SER A 247 4.88 17.49 -18.49
N TYR A 248 3.65 16.98 -18.60
CA TYR A 248 2.58 17.08 -17.59
C TYR A 248 2.31 15.77 -16.86
N GLY A 249 3.17 14.76 -17.07
CA GLY A 249 3.07 13.46 -16.44
C GLY A 249 2.64 12.33 -17.37
N SER A 250 2.39 11.17 -16.78
CA SER A 250 1.98 9.94 -17.46
C SER A 250 0.76 9.32 -16.78
N TRP A 251 -0.05 8.63 -17.59
CA TRP A 251 -1.21 7.89 -17.13
C TRP A 251 -0.99 6.40 -17.35
N ASN A 252 -1.59 5.59 -16.51
CA ASN A 252 -1.63 4.14 -16.70
C ASN A 252 -3.01 3.58 -16.35
N VAL A 253 -3.30 2.41 -16.86
CA VAL A 253 -4.34 1.51 -16.35
C VAL A 253 -3.63 0.36 -15.67
N HIS A 254 -4.15 -0.05 -14.55
CA HIS A 254 -3.64 -1.19 -13.83
C HIS A 254 -4.78 -2.04 -13.27
N GLY A 255 -4.51 -3.25 -12.91
CA GLY A 255 -5.51 -4.15 -12.36
C GLY A 255 -4.93 -5.55 -12.02
N GLY A 256 -5.49 -6.40 -11.13
CA GLY A 256 -5.04 -7.74 -10.75
C GLY A 256 -5.80 -8.40 -9.64
N PHE A 257 -5.11 -9.27 -8.97
CA PHE A 257 -5.70 -10.01 -7.86
C PHE A 257 -4.67 -10.27 -6.75
N GLU A 258 -5.17 -10.44 -5.57
CA GLU A 258 -4.45 -10.86 -4.38
C GLU A 258 -5.22 -12.00 -3.71
N PHE A 259 -4.54 -13.11 -3.47
CA PHE A 259 -5.05 -14.22 -2.67
C PHE A 259 -4.42 -14.13 -1.29
N LEU A 260 -5.27 -14.13 -0.25
CA LEU A 260 -4.86 -14.14 1.14
C LEU A 260 -5.19 -15.48 1.78
N SER A 261 -4.23 -16.04 2.52
CA SER A 261 -4.43 -17.11 3.50
C SER A 261 -4.27 -16.51 4.90
N LEU A 262 -5.29 -16.63 5.72
CA LEU A 262 -5.45 -15.90 6.96
C LEU A 262 -5.04 -16.75 8.17
N GLY A 263 -4.49 -16.10 9.19
CA GLY A 263 -4.21 -16.69 10.49
C GLY A 263 -5.42 -16.63 11.42
N ASP A 264 -5.27 -17.18 12.63
CA ASP A 264 -6.37 -17.40 13.57
C ASP A 264 -7.13 -16.10 13.93
N THR A 265 -6.42 -15.01 14.20
CA THR A 265 -7.05 -13.73 14.53
C THR A 265 -7.77 -13.12 13.34
N PRO A 266 -7.16 -12.92 12.16
CA PRO A 266 -7.90 -12.52 10.99
C PRO A 266 -9.05 -13.44 10.60
N GLU A 267 -8.90 -14.76 10.68
CA GLU A 267 -9.98 -15.72 10.44
C GLU A 267 -11.18 -15.44 11.37
N ALA A 268 -10.93 -15.30 12.67
CA ALA A 268 -11.98 -15.04 13.65
C ALA A 268 -12.73 -13.71 13.38
N PHE A 269 -12.01 -12.64 13.08
CA PHE A 269 -12.60 -11.34 12.74
C PHE A 269 -13.29 -11.31 11.38
N ASN A 270 -12.89 -12.20 10.47
CA ASN A 270 -13.52 -12.36 9.15
C ASN A 270 -14.66 -13.41 9.14
N ALA A 271 -15.27 -13.67 10.29
CA ALA A 271 -16.38 -14.61 10.46
C ALA A 271 -16.03 -16.07 10.07
N GLY A 272 -14.80 -16.50 10.32
CA GLY A 272 -14.28 -17.85 10.03
C GLY A 272 -13.81 -18.03 8.58
N GLU A 273 -13.69 -16.97 7.81
CA GLU A 273 -13.15 -17.02 6.46
C GLU A 273 -11.61 -17.15 6.53
N GLN A 274 -11.08 -18.28 6.02
CA GLN A 274 -9.63 -18.59 6.08
C GLN A 274 -8.87 -18.09 4.86
N GLN A 275 -9.58 -17.77 3.79
CA GLN A 275 -8.99 -17.38 2.52
C GLN A 275 -9.83 -16.28 1.87
N LYS A 276 -9.16 -15.33 1.20
CA LYS A 276 -9.84 -14.28 0.46
C LYS A 276 -9.16 -14.04 -0.88
N LEU A 277 -9.97 -13.89 -1.92
CA LEU A 277 -9.53 -13.39 -3.22
C LEU A 277 -10.01 -11.96 -3.38
N VAL A 278 -9.06 -11.04 -3.54
CA VAL A 278 -9.33 -9.63 -3.81
C VAL A 278 -8.93 -9.31 -5.24
N GLY A 279 -9.82 -8.69 -5.98
CA GLY A 279 -9.56 -8.19 -7.33
C GLY A 279 -9.72 -6.70 -7.41
N SER A 280 -8.95 -6.04 -8.28
CA SER A 280 -9.04 -4.60 -8.50
C SER A 280 -8.80 -4.18 -9.92
N ILE A 281 -9.19 -2.96 -10.22
CA ILE A 281 -8.90 -2.24 -11.47
C ILE A 281 -8.86 -0.75 -11.18
N GLY A 282 -7.91 -0.06 -11.81
CA GLY A 282 -7.76 1.37 -11.60
C GLY A 282 -7.05 2.09 -12.71
N VAL A 283 -6.98 3.39 -12.52
CA VAL A 283 -6.19 4.32 -13.32
C VAL A 283 -5.21 5.04 -12.40
N GLY A 284 -4.01 5.27 -12.88
CA GLY A 284 -2.96 5.96 -12.18
C GLY A 284 -2.43 7.15 -12.98
N PHE A 285 -1.94 8.13 -12.25
CA PHE A 285 -1.25 9.30 -12.79
C PHE A 285 0.05 9.52 -12.02
N SER A 286 1.09 9.90 -12.71
CA SER A 286 2.38 10.30 -12.13
C SER A 286 2.99 11.48 -12.87
N TYR A 287 3.53 12.44 -12.08
CA TYR A 287 4.26 13.62 -12.54
C TYR A 287 5.58 13.74 -11.78
#